data_92e50632e12b1e1f193941f63dafdedc
#
_entry.id   92e50632e12b1e1f193941f63dafdedc
#
_cell.length_a   1.000
_cell.length_b   1.000
_cell.length_c   1.000
_cell.angle_alpha   90.00
_cell.angle_beta   90.00
_cell.angle_gamma   90.00
#
_symmetry.space_group_name_H-M   'P 1'
#
loop_
_entity.id
_entity.type
_entity.pdbx_description
1 polymer ?
#
loop_
_entity_poly.entity_id
_entity_poly.type
_entity_poly.pdbx_seq_one_letter_code
_entity_poly.pdbx_strand_id
1 'polypeptide(L)'
;MMEQNYMMIALRVLGALGLLIYGMRMMSEALQKMAGPQLRHILAKMTTNRLTGIMTGTFVTCAVQSSSATTVMTVSFVSAGLLTLAQAISVIMGANIGTTLTAWIMSLGYSADLTTVVFPAFLVGMILIYKKQYRYVGDFLFGIAFLFLSLVMLSAAGKDLDLEHNEAAVQFFSSFDTKSHFMILIFLAIGTLITCLVQSSAAVMAITIMLCSTGVLPIYLGIALVLGENIGTTATANLAALGAGVEARRAALAHLLFNVFGVVWVIAVFYSFVDIVCGFVGYDVATGGQAERLPVVLAMFHTCFNLANTAILVGLVPQIERVVCWLMPDKKQSQSHEFKLQYIQTNLVQTPEISVLQAQKEVARFAENTHQMFGMVQGLFTETNAKRFTERFDQIEHEEDMSDRMELEIARYLEQVSDDHLSDETKHKIRQMMREIGELESIGDACYHLARTLSRLEQTGKTFTAQQVADLQAMMALCDQALRQMCITMHGHRDEHDIRDTFHIENQINAMRDRLKRANITAVNEHQYDYTLGTIFGDLISSLERLGDYVVNVVEARFGK
;
A
#
# COMPACT_ATOMS: atom_id res chain seq x y z
N MET A 1 -27.85 34.62 -29.29
CA MET A 1 -28.67 33.95 -28.25
C MET A 1 -28.45 32.46 -28.20
N MET A 2 -28.41 31.69 -29.33
CA MET A 2 -28.15 30.23 -29.28
C MET A 2 -26.75 29.87 -28.78
N GLU A 3 -25.67 30.53 -29.23
CA GLU A 3 -24.30 30.25 -28.76
C GLU A 3 -24.10 30.53 -27.26
N GLN A 4 -24.75 31.58 -26.72
CA GLN A 4 -24.72 31.86 -25.28
C GLN A 4 -25.42 30.77 -24.45
N ASN A 5 -26.45 30.10 -25.02
CA ASN A 5 -27.14 29.02 -24.36
C ASN A 5 -26.25 27.76 -24.26
N TYR A 6 -25.56 27.38 -25.34
CA TYR A 6 -24.69 26.18 -25.33
C TYR A 6 -23.50 26.33 -24.37
N MET A 7 -22.88 27.54 -24.32
CA MET A 7 -21.80 27.81 -23.36
C MET A 7 -22.30 27.69 -21.91
N MET A 8 -23.50 28.20 -21.60
CA MET A 8 -24.07 28.08 -20.25
C MET A 8 -24.41 26.64 -19.90
N ILE A 9 -24.92 25.84 -20.83
CA ILE A 9 -25.20 24.41 -20.61
C ILE A 9 -23.89 23.65 -20.40
N ALA A 10 -22.86 23.90 -21.20
CA ALA A 10 -21.55 23.29 -21.02
C ALA A 10 -20.97 23.61 -19.63
N LEU A 11 -21.09 24.85 -19.15
CA LEU A 11 -20.69 25.22 -17.80
C LEU A 11 -21.50 24.49 -16.72
N ARG A 12 -22.81 24.27 -16.93
CA ARG A 12 -23.65 23.50 -16.02
C ARG A 12 -23.23 22.03 -15.98
N VAL A 13 -22.94 21.41 -17.13
CA VAL A 13 -22.42 20.03 -17.20
C VAL A 13 -21.09 19.91 -16.48
N LEU A 14 -20.13 20.80 -16.76
CA LEU A 14 -18.83 20.82 -16.10
C LEU A 14 -18.95 21.06 -14.59
N GLY A 15 -19.84 21.96 -14.18
CA GLY A 15 -20.13 22.23 -12.75
C GLY A 15 -20.76 21.03 -12.06
N ALA A 16 -21.71 20.35 -12.70
CA ALA A 16 -22.34 19.12 -12.18
C ALA A 16 -21.31 17.99 -12.05
N LEU A 17 -20.42 17.82 -13.04
CA LEU A 17 -19.33 16.84 -12.96
C LEU A 17 -18.32 17.18 -11.84
N GLY A 18 -17.98 18.46 -11.69
CA GLY A 18 -17.14 18.91 -10.59
C GLY A 18 -17.76 18.57 -9.23
N LEU A 19 -19.07 18.82 -9.07
CA LEU A 19 -19.82 18.49 -7.86
C LEU A 19 -19.92 16.96 -7.65
N LEU A 20 -20.09 16.18 -8.72
CA LEU A 20 -20.10 14.71 -8.68
C LEU A 20 -18.77 14.17 -8.14
N ILE A 21 -17.64 14.60 -8.73
CA ILE A 21 -16.31 14.19 -8.32
C ILE A 21 -16.04 14.60 -6.87
N TYR A 22 -16.40 15.82 -6.49
CA TYR A 22 -16.24 16.29 -5.11
C TYR A 22 -17.08 15.50 -4.11
N GLY A 23 -18.37 15.26 -4.42
CA GLY A 23 -19.28 14.48 -3.57
C GLY A 23 -18.79 13.05 -3.37
N MET A 24 -18.36 12.39 -4.45
CA MET A 24 -17.77 11.05 -4.38
C MET A 24 -16.48 11.02 -3.56
N ARG A 25 -15.59 11.99 -3.77
CA ARG A 25 -14.36 12.09 -3.00
C ARG A 25 -14.66 12.29 -1.52
N MET A 26 -15.55 13.20 -1.17
CA MET A 26 -15.97 13.49 0.21
C MET A 26 -16.56 12.24 0.89
N MET A 27 -17.45 11.53 0.18
CA MET A 27 -18.03 10.27 0.65
C MET A 27 -16.96 9.20 0.89
N SER A 28 -16.05 9.01 -0.08
CA SER A 28 -14.95 8.05 0.01
C SER A 28 -13.98 8.35 1.16
N GLU A 29 -13.56 9.62 1.31
CA GLU A 29 -12.68 10.05 2.40
C GLU A 29 -13.34 9.88 3.78
N ALA A 30 -14.64 10.20 3.89
CA ALA A 30 -15.38 10.01 5.12
C ALA A 30 -15.44 8.53 5.53
N LEU A 31 -15.75 7.64 4.58
CA LEU A 31 -15.77 6.18 4.81
C LEU A 31 -14.39 5.64 5.17
N GLN A 32 -13.34 6.11 4.50
CA GLN A 32 -11.96 5.74 4.85
C GLN A 32 -11.57 6.18 6.26
N LYS A 33 -11.96 7.39 6.69
CA LYS A 33 -11.70 7.88 8.05
C LYS A 33 -12.51 7.13 9.11
N MET A 34 -13.73 6.70 8.79
CA MET A 34 -14.59 5.93 9.70
C MET A 34 -14.13 4.48 9.85
N ALA A 35 -13.78 3.83 8.76
CA ALA A 35 -13.54 2.39 8.69
C ALA A 35 -12.08 2.02 8.37
N GLY A 36 -11.19 2.99 8.17
CA GLY A 36 -9.84 2.78 7.64
C GLY A 36 -8.99 1.74 8.38
N PRO A 37 -8.88 1.77 9.72
CA PRO A 37 -8.13 0.75 10.46
C PRO A 37 -8.72 -0.66 10.31
N GLN A 38 -10.06 -0.77 10.31
CA GLN A 38 -10.77 -2.04 10.15
C GLN A 38 -10.64 -2.59 8.73
N LEU A 39 -10.78 -1.74 7.70
CA LEU A 39 -10.62 -2.14 6.30
C LEU A 39 -9.21 -2.67 6.01
N ARG A 40 -8.19 -2.05 6.61
CA ARG A 40 -6.81 -2.53 6.50
C ARG A 40 -6.58 -3.86 7.19
N HIS A 41 -7.15 -4.04 8.38
CA HIS A 41 -7.09 -5.30 9.09
C HIS A 41 -7.78 -6.42 8.31
N ILE A 42 -8.92 -6.11 7.68
CA ILE A 42 -9.66 -7.02 6.80
C ILE A 42 -8.77 -7.39 5.58
N LEU A 43 -8.19 -6.40 4.90
CA LEU A 43 -7.28 -6.65 3.77
C LEU A 43 -6.08 -7.53 4.18
N ALA A 44 -5.45 -7.28 5.30
CA ALA A 44 -4.27 -8.02 5.74
C ALA A 44 -4.58 -9.46 6.22
N LYS A 45 -5.74 -9.68 6.89
CA LYS A 45 -6.07 -10.99 7.49
C LYS A 45 -6.99 -11.87 6.66
N MET A 46 -7.87 -11.31 5.84
CA MET A 46 -8.91 -12.07 5.13
C MET A 46 -8.52 -12.49 3.72
N THR A 47 -7.30 -12.19 3.27
CA THR A 47 -6.81 -12.54 1.93
C THR A 47 -6.04 -13.88 1.92
N THR A 48 -6.52 -14.88 2.64
CA THR A 48 -5.84 -16.18 2.79
C THR A 48 -5.87 -17.04 1.53
N ASN A 49 -6.88 -16.87 0.69
CA ASN A 49 -7.01 -17.57 -0.59
C ASN A 49 -7.62 -16.65 -1.65
N ARG A 50 -7.69 -17.10 -2.92
CA ARG A 50 -8.16 -16.29 -4.05
C ARG A 50 -9.60 -15.82 -3.88
N LEU A 51 -10.50 -16.69 -3.44
CA LEU A 51 -11.92 -16.34 -3.27
C LEU A 51 -12.10 -15.32 -2.15
N THR A 52 -11.45 -15.52 -1.00
CA THR A 52 -11.48 -14.54 0.09
C THR A 52 -10.82 -13.23 -0.32
N GLY A 53 -9.75 -13.24 -1.12
CA GLY A 53 -9.15 -12.05 -1.70
C GLY A 53 -10.12 -11.27 -2.58
N ILE A 54 -10.84 -11.94 -3.50
CA ILE A 54 -11.87 -11.33 -4.34
C ILE A 54 -12.99 -10.74 -3.47
N MET A 55 -13.53 -11.50 -2.51
CA MET A 55 -14.58 -11.02 -1.61
C MET A 55 -14.12 -9.79 -0.82
N THR A 56 -12.89 -9.82 -0.31
CA THR A 56 -12.30 -8.70 0.43
C THR A 56 -12.15 -7.46 -0.45
N GLY A 57 -11.61 -7.61 -1.66
CA GLY A 57 -11.48 -6.52 -2.62
C GLY A 57 -12.83 -5.93 -3.02
N THR A 58 -13.83 -6.78 -3.27
CA THR A 58 -15.21 -6.35 -3.55
C THR A 58 -15.78 -5.56 -2.38
N PHE A 59 -15.72 -6.11 -1.17
CA PHE A 59 -16.28 -5.47 0.02
C PHE A 59 -15.59 -4.13 0.32
N VAL A 60 -14.25 -4.09 0.28
CA VAL A 60 -13.48 -2.85 0.55
C VAL A 60 -13.83 -1.79 -0.49
N THR A 61 -13.90 -2.15 -1.77
CA THR A 61 -14.23 -1.19 -2.85
C THR A 61 -15.68 -0.72 -2.74
N CYS A 62 -16.63 -1.60 -2.44
CA CYS A 62 -18.02 -1.20 -2.17
C CYS A 62 -18.11 -0.24 -0.98
N ALA A 63 -17.36 -0.50 0.10
CA ALA A 63 -17.33 0.35 1.29
C ALA A 63 -16.66 1.70 1.03
N VAL A 64 -15.52 1.71 0.32
CA VAL A 64 -14.74 2.93 0.02
C VAL A 64 -15.29 3.69 -1.20
N GLN A 65 -16.09 3.04 -2.06
CA GLN A 65 -16.60 3.58 -3.34
C GLN A 65 -15.48 4.08 -4.27
N SER A 66 -14.29 3.46 -4.18
CA SER A 66 -13.12 3.81 -4.99
C SER A 66 -12.24 2.59 -5.22
N SER A 67 -12.28 2.03 -6.43
CA SER A 67 -11.38 0.94 -6.84
C SER A 67 -9.93 1.42 -6.96
N SER A 68 -9.72 2.66 -7.38
CA SER A 68 -8.38 3.25 -7.43
C SER A 68 -7.74 3.30 -6.05
N ALA A 69 -8.49 3.76 -5.02
CA ALA A 69 -7.99 3.77 -3.64
C ALA A 69 -7.70 2.35 -3.13
N THR A 70 -8.61 1.39 -3.37
CA THR A 70 -8.41 -0.02 -2.99
C THR A 70 -7.19 -0.63 -3.69
N THR A 71 -7.01 -0.35 -4.99
CA THR A 71 -5.88 -0.88 -5.77
C THR A 71 -4.55 -0.25 -5.31
N VAL A 72 -4.50 1.07 -5.11
CA VAL A 72 -3.30 1.76 -4.59
C VAL A 72 -2.95 1.24 -3.19
N MET A 73 -3.93 1.04 -2.32
CA MET A 73 -3.73 0.43 -1.00
C MET A 73 -3.17 -1.01 -1.14
N THR A 74 -3.70 -1.80 -2.05
CA THR A 74 -3.24 -3.17 -2.33
C THR A 74 -1.80 -3.17 -2.84
N VAL A 75 -1.46 -2.30 -3.78
CA VAL A 75 -0.09 -2.10 -4.30
C VAL A 75 0.86 -1.69 -3.16
N SER A 76 0.43 -0.80 -2.27
CA SER A 76 1.21 -0.41 -1.09
C SER A 76 1.43 -1.57 -0.12
N PHE A 77 0.44 -2.43 0.09
CA PHE A 77 0.58 -3.64 0.93
C PHE A 77 1.53 -4.67 0.31
N VAL A 78 1.54 -4.82 -1.01
CA VAL A 78 2.53 -5.65 -1.70
C VAL A 78 3.93 -5.06 -1.53
N SER A 79 4.09 -3.75 -1.72
CA SER A 79 5.35 -3.05 -1.51
C SER A 79 5.87 -3.22 -0.07
N ALA A 80 4.96 -3.18 0.91
CA ALA A 80 5.26 -3.44 2.31
C ALA A 80 5.44 -4.94 2.63
N GLY A 81 5.33 -5.86 1.66
CA GLY A 81 5.39 -7.31 1.87
C GLY A 81 4.28 -7.85 2.81
N LEU A 82 3.16 -7.14 2.93
CA LEU A 82 1.99 -7.56 3.71
C LEU A 82 1.06 -8.47 2.91
N LEU A 83 1.10 -8.36 1.58
CA LEU A 83 0.39 -9.22 0.64
C LEU A 83 1.36 -9.81 -0.37
N THR A 84 1.14 -11.07 -0.71
CA THR A 84 1.80 -11.67 -1.87
C THR A 84 1.21 -11.14 -3.17
N LEU A 85 1.93 -11.26 -4.28
CA LEU A 85 1.45 -10.82 -5.60
C LEU A 85 0.14 -11.54 -5.99
N ALA A 86 0.03 -12.84 -5.73
CA ALA A 86 -1.18 -13.62 -6.01
C ALA A 86 -2.39 -13.15 -5.19
N GLN A 87 -2.18 -12.80 -3.91
CA GLN A 87 -3.22 -12.22 -3.06
C GLN A 87 -3.67 -10.85 -3.60
N ALA A 88 -2.72 -10.00 -3.96
CA ALA A 88 -3.00 -8.69 -4.52
C ALA A 88 -3.80 -8.77 -5.82
N ILE A 89 -3.43 -9.67 -6.75
CA ILE A 89 -4.17 -9.90 -7.99
C ILE A 89 -5.63 -10.26 -7.67
N SER A 90 -5.85 -11.13 -6.68
CA SER A 90 -7.20 -11.54 -6.28
C SER A 90 -8.02 -10.37 -5.68
N VAL A 91 -7.40 -9.53 -4.84
CA VAL A 91 -8.03 -8.31 -4.29
C VAL A 91 -8.38 -7.33 -5.41
N ILE A 92 -7.51 -7.13 -6.37
CA ILE A 92 -7.71 -6.25 -7.53
C ILE A 92 -8.88 -6.74 -8.40
N MET A 93 -8.99 -8.05 -8.63
CA MET A 93 -10.16 -8.65 -9.31
C MET A 93 -11.45 -8.31 -8.56
N GLY A 94 -11.46 -8.44 -7.24
CA GLY A 94 -12.59 -8.07 -6.41
C GLY A 94 -12.88 -6.56 -6.44
N ALA A 95 -11.87 -5.72 -6.47
CA ALA A 95 -12.03 -4.27 -6.55
C ALA A 95 -12.78 -3.85 -7.83
N ASN A 96 -12.52 -4.50 -8.96
CA ASN A 96 -13.26 -4.27 -10.20
C ASN A 96 -14.75 -4.65 -10.07
N ILE A 97 -15.08 -5.76 -9.38
CA ILE A 97 -16.48 -6.11 -9.08
C ILE A 97 -17.10 -5.04 -8.18
N GLY A 98 -16.41 -4.61 -7.13
CA GLY A 98 -16.90 -3.58 -6.19
C GLY A 98 -17.22 -2.24 -6.86
N THR A 99 -16.49 -1.86 -7.91
CA THR A 99 -16.75 -0.63 -8.69
C THR A 99 -18.14 -0.64 -9.34
N THR A 100 -18.69 -1.80 -9.64
CA THR A 100 -20.00 -1.89 -10.28
C THR A 100 -21.13 -1.34 -9.40
N LEU A 101 -20.98 -1.35 -8.07
CA LEU A 101 -21.92 -0.73 -7.15
C LEU A 101 -22.06 0.78 -7.39
N THR A 102 -20.97 1.46 -7.76
CA THR A 102 -21.01 2.89 -8.13
C THR A 102 -21.89 3.11 -9.37
N ALA A 103 -21.79 2.23 -10.38
CA ALA A 103 -22.65 2.29 -11.57
C ALA A 103 -24.14 2.10 -11.22
N TRP A 104 -24.46 1.21 -10.28
CA TRP A 104 -25.83 1.03 -9.78
C TRP A 104 -26.35 2.25 -9.02
N ILE A 105 -25.53 2.87 -8.17
CA ILE A 105 -25.89 4.11 -7.45
C ILE A 105 -26.21 5.22 -8.48
N MET A 106 -25.40 5.34 -9.53
CA MET A 106 -25.64 6.32 -10.60
C MET A 106 -26.88 6.00 -11.40
N SER A 107 -27.09 4.75 -11.78
CA SER A 107 -28.29 4.30 -12.47
C SER A 107 -29.55 4.62 -11.68
N LEU A 108 -29.53 4.39 -10.36
CA LEU A 108 -30.63 4.76 -9.46
C LEU A 108 -30.84 6.28 -9.46
N GLY A 109 -29.75 7.06 -9.49
CA GLY A 109 -29.79 8.52 -9.51
C GLY A 109 -30.45 9.12 -10.75
N TYR A 110 -30.39 8.40 -11.87
CA TYR A 110 -31.08 8.78 -13.10
C TYR A 110 -32.53 8.27 -13.19
N SER A 111 -32.84 7.16 -12.52
CA SER A 111 -34.12 6.47 -12.62
C SER A 111 -35.13 6.90 -11.56
N ALA A 112 -34.70 7.50 -10.45
CA ALA A 112 -35.54 7.87 -9.30
C ALA A 112 -35.45 9.37 -8.99
N ASP A 113 -36.53 9.91 -8.42
CA ASP A 113 -36.49 11.27 -7.85
C ASP A 113 -35.76 11.26 -6.50
N LEU A 114 -34.47 11.59 -6.56
CA LEU A 114 -33.59 11.61 -5.41
C LEU A 114 -33.63 12.92 -4.59
N THR A 115 -34.43 13.91 -5.01
CA THR A 115 -34.56 15.17 -4.24
C THR A 115 -35.10 14.90 -2.84
N THR A 116 -35.93 13.87 -2.68
CA THR A 116 -36.45 13.39 -1.39
C THR A 116 -35.34 12.89 -0.43
N VAL A 117 -34.20 12.47 -0.93
CA VAL A 117 -33.04 12.00 -0.14
C VAL A 117 -32.02 13.12 0.06
N VAL A 118 -31.80 13.96 -0.95
CA VAL A 118 -30.78 15.02 -0.96
C VAL A 118 -30.98 16.00 0.20
N PHE A 119 -32.19 16.55 0.34
CA PHE A 119 -32.45 17.58 1.36
C PHE A 119 -32.36 17.05 2.79
N PRO A 120 -32.94 15.88 3.15
CA PRO A 120 -32.72 15.29 4.48
C PRO A 120 -31.25 14.96 4.75
N ALA A 121 -30.49 14.48 3.75
CA ALA A 121 -29.07 14.19 3.90
C ALA A 121 -28.27 15.45 4.23
N PHE A 122 -28.54 16.59 3.56
CA PHE A 122 -27.93 17.87 3.91
C PHE A 122 -28.30 18.32 5.33
N LEU A 123 -29.57 18.23 5.72
CA LEU A 123 -30.02 18.67 7.04
C LEU A 123 -29.37 17.85 8.16
N VAL A 124 -29.42 16.52 8.05
CA VAL A 124 -28.83 15.62 9.06
C VAL A 124 -27.30 15.74 9.04
N GLY A 125 -26.69 15.81 7.85
CA GLY A 125 -25.25 16.01 7.70
C GLY A 125 -24.76 17.28 8.39
N MET A 126 -25.51 18.41 8.23
CA MET A 126 -25.21 19.68 8.88
C MET A 126 -25.24 19.58 10.42
N ILE A 127 -26.19 18.84 10.97
CA ILE A 127 -26.27 18.62 12.43
C ILE A 127 -25.10 17.78 12.94
N LEU A 128 -24.71 16.75 12.18
CA LEU A 128 -23.69 15.79 12.60
C LEU A 128 -22.26 16.33 12.47
N ILE A 129 -21.99 17.20 11.50
CA ILE A 129 -20.63 17.74 11.27
C ILE A 129 -20.11 18.56 12.46
N TYR A 130 -21.03 19.20 13.23
CA TYR A 130 -20.68 19.94 14.44
C TYR A 130 -20.46 19.06 15.67
N LYS A 131 -20.82 17.76 15.61
CA LYS A 131 -20.57 16.82 16.69
C LYS A 131 -19.27 16.08 16.43
N LYS A 132 -18.20 16.35 17.19
CA LYS A 132 -16.86 15.76 17.02
C LYS A 132 -16.89 14.23 16.79
N GLN A 133 -17.75 13.51 17.51
CA GLN A 133 -17.88 12.05 17.43
C GLN A 133 -18.49 11.57 16.10
N TYR A 134 -19.39 12.36 15.48
CA TYR A 134 -20.15 11.97 14.29
C TYR A 134 -19.78 12.77 13.04
N ARG A 135 -18.70 13.55 13.11
CA ARG A 135 -18.27 14.45 12.03
C ARG A 135 -18.13 13.72 10.68
N TYR A 136 -17.47 12.56 10.68
CA TYR A 136 -17.28 11.80 9.45
C TYR A 136 -18.58 11.20 8.90
N VAL A 137 -19.56 10.90 9.76
CA VAL A 137 -20.90 10.52 9.30
C VAL A 137 -21.59 11.70 8.64
N GLY A 138 -21.42 12.91 9.17
CA GLY A 138 -21.89 14.14 8.53
C GLY A 138 -21.25 14.38 7.16
N ASP A 139 -19.91 14.25 7.07
CA ASP A 139 -19.17 14.35 5.81
C ASP A 139 -19.65 13.30 4.78
N PHE A 140 -19.92 12.07 5.22
CA PHE A 140 -20.47 11.02 4.35
C PHE A 140 -21.86 11.38 3.81
N LEU A 141 -22.74 11.91 4.63
CA LEU A 141 -24.07 12.35 4.21
C LEU A 141 -24.01 13.53 3.24
N PHE A 142 -23.09 14.47 3.46
CA PHE A 142 -22.82 15.54 2.50
C PHE A 142 -22.33 15.00 1.16
N GLY A 143 -21.40 14.02 1.20
CA GLY A 143 -20.89 13.37 -0.01
C GLY A 143 -22.01 12.73 -0.82
N ILE A 144 -22.91 11.98 -0.19
CA ILE A 144 -24.11 11.39 -0.84
C ILE A 144 -25.01 12.48 -1.40
N ALA A 145 -25.29 13.52 -0.60
CA ALA A 145 -26.16 14.60 -1.04
C ALA A 145 -25.61 15.35 -2.27
N PHE A 146 -24.31 15.65 -2.29
CA PHE A 146 -23.64 16.25 -3.44
C PHE A 146 -23.64 15.32 -4.66
N LEU A 147 -23.38 14.02 -4.45
CA LEU A 147 -23.43 13.03 -5.52
C LEU A 147 -24.82 13.01 -6.19
N PHE A 148 -25.88 12.86 -5.40
CA PHE A 148 -27.22 12.81 -5.95
C PHE A 148 -27.68 14.15 -6.54
N LEU A 149 -27.34 15.27 -5.90
CA LEU A 149 -27.64 16.59 -6.44
C LEU A 149 -26.96 16.79 -7.80
N SER A 150 -25.70 16.37 -7.93
CA SER A 150 -24.96 16.48 -9.20
C SER A 150 -25.59 15.63 -10.31
N LEU A 151 -26.10 14.42 -10.00
CA LEU A 151 -26.81 13.60 -10.97
C LEU A 151 -28.12 14.24 -11.43
N VAL A 152 -28.87 14.85 -10.52
CA VAL A 152 -30.07 15.63 -10.86
C VAL A 152 -29.71 16.80 -11.78
N MET A 153 -28.65 17.57 -11.44
CA MET A 153 -28.17 18.68 -12.27
C MET A 153 -27.69 18.21 -13.64
N LEU A 154 -26.98 17.08 -13.70
CA LEU A 154 -26.46 16.52 -14.94
C LEU A 154 -27.62 16.02 -15.83
N SER A 155 -28.63 15.36 -15.26
CA SER A 155 -29.85 14.94 -15.97
C SER A 155 -30.62 16.14 -16.51
N ALA A 156 -30.77 17.21 -15.72
CA ALA A 156 -31.42 18.44 -16.17
C ALA A 156 -30.62 19.12 -17.32
N ALA A 157 -29.30 19.22 -17.18
CA ALA A 157 -28.46 19.78 -18.22
C ALA A 157 -28.50 18.96 -19.52
N GLY A 158 -28.58 17.62 -19.41
CA GLY A 158 -28.76 16.73 -20.56
C GLY A 158 -30.07 16.99 -21.29
N LYS A 159 -31.17 17.21 -20.56
CA LYS A 159 -32.49 17.60 -21.15
C LYS A 159 -32.44 18.98 -21.78
N ASP A 160 -31.77 19.96 -21.10
CA ASP A 160 -31.64 21.34 -21.63
C ASP A 160 -30.78 21.41 -22.92
N LEU A 161 -29.89 20.43 -23.14
CA LEU A 161 -29.11 20.30 -24.38
C LEU A 161 -30.01 20.01 -25.61
N ASP A 162 -31.19 19.42 -25.36
CA ASP A 162 -32.17 19.06 -26.40
C ASP A 162 -31.52 18.43 -27.65
N LEU A 163 -30.58 17.49 -27.40
CA LEU A 163 -29.76 16.89 -28.44
C LEU A 163 -30.59 16.00 -29.38
N GLU A 164 -31.72 15.47 -28.89
CA GLU A 164 -32.64 14.68 -29.70
C GLU A 164 -33.24 15.49 -30.88
N HIS A 165 -33.47 16.78 -30.69
CA HIS A 165 -34.00 17.69 -31.69
C HIS A 165 -32.91 18.49 -32.42
N ASN A 166 -31.64 18.32 -32.03
CA ASN A 166 -30.51 18.97 -32.69
C ASN A 166 -30.07 18.12 -33.90
N GLU A 167 -30.52 18.53 -35.12
CA GLU A 167 -30.20 17.83 -36.35
C GLU A 167 -28.72 17.53 -36.56
N ALA A 168 -27.83 18.47 -36.17
CA ALA A 168 -26.39 18.30 -36.31
C ALA A 168 -25.84 17.23 -35.33
N ALA A 169 -26.34 17.16 -34.10
CA ALA A 169 -25.95 16.17 -33.12
C ALA A 169 -26.46 14.78 -33.51
N VAL A 170 -27.75 14.68 -33.87
CA VAL A 170 -28.34 13.42 -34.33
C VAL A 170 -27.64 12.92 -35.59
N GLN A 171 -27.38 13.77 -36.58
CA GLN A 171 -26.64 13.42 -37.78
C GLN A 171 -25.22 12.97 -37.49
N PHE A 172 -24.53 13.64 -36.56
CA PHE A 172 -23.18 13.26 -36.15
C PHE A 172 -23.16 11.86 -35.53
N PHE A 173 -23.99 11.60 -34.51
CA PHE A 173 -23.99 10.31 -33.83
C PHE A 173 -24.63 9.18 -34.70
N SER A 174 -25.59 9.48 -35.53
CA SER A 174 -26.18 8.50 -36.49
C SER A 174 -25.23 8.16 -37.64
N SER A 175 -24.22 8.98 -37.91
CA SER A 175 -23.20 8.69 -38.91
C SER A 175 -22.28 7.53 -38.53
N PHE A 176 -22.23 7.19 -37.22
CA PHE A 176 -21.41 6.08 -36.76
C PHE A 176 -22.12 4.73 -36.99
N ASP A 177 -21.47 3.83 -37.71
CA ASP A 177 -21.94 2.47 -37.86
C ASP A 177 -21.78 1.69 -36.55
N THR A 178 -22.88 1.57 -35.80
CA THR A 178 -22.93 0.87 -34.50
C THR A 178 -22.68 -0.63 -34.60
N LYS A 179 -22.72 -1.21 -35.81
CA LYS A 179 -22.40 -2.63 -36.08
C LYS A 179 -20.95 -2.85 -36.48
N SER A 180 -20.15 -1.77 -36.62
CA SER A 180 -18.75 -1.86 -36.97
C SER A 180 -17.90 -2.04 -35.71
N HIS A 181 -17.13 -3.12 -35.60
CA HIS A 181 -16.14 -3.33 -34.55
C HIS A 181 -15.10 -2.20 -34.50
N PHE A 182 -14.82 -1.56 -35.65
CA PHE A 182 -13.90 -0.44 -35.71
C PHE A 182 -14.41 0.77 -34.91
N MET A 183 -15.73 1.07 -35.02
CA MET A 183 -16.35 2.14 -34.21
C MET A 183 -16.36 1.79 -32.72
N ILE A 184 -16.62 0.54 -32.38
CA ILE A 184 -16.53 0.06 -30.99
C ILE A 184 -15.13 0.31 -30.43
N LEU A 185 -14.08 0.00 -31.21
CA LEU A 185 -12.68 0.24 -30.79
C LEU A 185 -12.35 1.73 -30.63
N ILE A 186 -12.89 2.60 -31.50
CA ILE A 186 -12.70 4.06 -31.36
C ILE A 186 -13.33 4.56 -30.05
N PHE A 187 -14.60 4.20 -29.77
CA PHE A 187 -15.27 4.64 -28.57
C PHE A 187 -14.64 4.03 -27.29
N LEU A 188 -14.18 2.81 -27.36
CA LEU A 188 -13.37 2.20 -26.31
C LEU A 188 -12.08 3.01 -26.06
N ALA A 189 -11.35 3.39 -27.10
CA ALA A 189 -10.15 4.22 -26.96
C ALA A 189 -10.46 5.60 -26.37
N ILE A 190 -11.58 6.22 -26.80
CA ILE A 190 -12.06 7.48 -26.23
C ILE A 190 -12.37 7.33 -24.74
N GLY A 191 -13.12 6.28 -24.34
CA GLY A 191 -13.42 6.00 -22.94
C GLY A 191 -12.17 5.78 -22.11
N THR A 192 -11.18 5.03 -22.64
CA THR A 192 -9.89 4.82 -22.01
C THR A 192 -9.14 6.15 -21.80
N LEU A 193 -9.05 6.96 -22.86
CA LEU A 193 -8.32 8.23 -22.81
C LEU A 193 -8.96 9.21 -21.82
N ILE A 194 -10.28 9.38 -21.88
CA ILE A 194 -11.00 10.29 -20.98
C ILE A 194 -10.81 9.84 -19.52
N THR A 195 -10.95 8.54 -19.25
CA THR A 195 -10.78 8.02 -17.89
C THR A 195 -9.35 8.17 -17.38
N CYS A 196 -8.35 7.95 -18.23
CA CYS A 196 -6.94 8.22 -17.88
C CYS A 196 -6.69 9.69 -17.54
N LEU A 197 -7.30 10.64 -18.28
CA LEU A 197 -7.12 12.07 -18.08
C LEU A 197 -7.89 12.58 -16.84
N VAL A 198 -9.16 12.18 -16.71
CA VAL A 198 -10.04 12.59 -15.61
C VAL A 198 -9.72 11.85 -14.31
N GLN A 199 -9.12 10.66 -14.40
CA GLN A 199 -8.83 9.74 -13.28
C GLN A 199 -10.09 9.39 -12.44
N SER A 200 -11.27 9.42 -13.08
CA SER A 200 -12.54 9.12 -12.45
C SER A 200 -13.43 8.35 -13.42
N SER A 201 -13.49 7.05 -13.25
CA SER A 201 -14.40 6.16 -13.98
C SER A 201 -15.88 6.55 -13.75
N ALA A 202 -16.20 6.94 -12.52
CA ALA A 202 -17.55 7.36 -12.18
C ALA A 202 -18.01 8.60 -12.94
N ALA A 203 -17.13 9.57 -13.19
CA ALA A 203 -17.46 10.75 -14.00
C ALA A 203 -17.75 10.38 -15.47
N VAL A 204 -16.94 9.46 -16.02
CA VAL A 204 -17.12 8.96 -17.39
C VAL A 204 -18.41 8.15 -17.50
N MET A 205 -18.69 7.29 -16.52
CA MET A 205 -19.96 6.54 -16.43
C MET A 205 -21.16 7.48 -16.36
N ALA A 206 -21.13 8.54 -15.54
CA ALA A 206 -22.23 9.50 -15.44
C ALA A 206 -22.50 10.24 -16.76
N ILE A 207 -21.44 10.66 -17.47
CA ILE A 207 -21.57 11.26 -18.82
C ILE A 207 -22.15 10.24 -19.80
N THR A 208 -21.66 9.01 -19.78
CA THR A 208 -22.13 7.94 -20.66
C THR A 208 -23.61 7.64 -20.43
N ILE A 209 -24.03 7.53 -19.14
CA ILE A 209 -25.43 7.37 -18.77
C ILE A 209 -26.27 8.55 -19.30
N MET A 210 -25.81 9.79 -19.08
CA MET A 210 -26.51 10.98 -19.55
C MET A 210 -26.70 10.96 -21.08
N LEU A 211 -25.63 10.72 -21.86
CA LEU A 211 -25.68 10.71 -23.31
C LEU A 211 -26.53 9.57 -23.88
N CYS A 212 -26.51 8.40 -23.24
CA CYS A 212 -27.37 7.29 -23.63
C CYS A 212 -28.85 7.58 -23.30
N SER A 213 -29.12 8.12 -22.08
CA SER A 213 -30.48 8.40 -21.62
C SER A 213 -31.17 9.53 -22.40
N THR A 214 -30.39 10.43 -23.00
CA THR A 214 -30.92 11.47 -23.93
C THR A 214 -31.09 10.97 -25.35
N GLY A 215 -30.91 9.66 -25.64
CA GLY A 215 -31.05 9.07 -26.95
C GLY A 215 -29.99 9.43 -27.98
N VAL A 216 -29.04 10.27 -27.62
CA VAL A 216 -27.98 10.78 -28.51
C VAL A 216 -26.89 9.75 -28.77
N LEU A 217 -26.46 9.05 -27.73
CA LEU A 217 -25.42 8.04 -27.84
C LEU A 217 -26.05 6.64 -27.91
N PRO A 218 -25.90 5.91 -29.04
CA PRO A 218 -26.36 4.54 -29.14
C PRO A 218 -25.75 3.63 -28.06
N ILE A 219 -26.54 2.69 -27.54
CA ILE A 219 -26.12 1.84 -26.39
C ILE A 219 -24.83 1.06 -26.65
N TYR A 220 -24.61 0.55 -27.87
CA TYR A 220 -23.38 -0.16 -28.22
C TYR A 220 -22.14 0.73 -28.06
N LEU A 221 -22.22 2.02 -28.43
CA LEU A 221 -21.14 2.97 -28.28
C LEU A 221 -20.97 3.39 -26.82
N GLY A 222 -22.07 3.53 -26.07
CA GLY A 222 -22.02 3.76 -24.61
C GLY A 222 -21.34 2.61 -23.88
N ILE A 223 -21.65 1.38 -24.22
CA ILE A 223 -20.99 0.18 -23.67
C ILE A 223 -19.51 0.13 -24.04
N ALA A 224 -19.15 0.55 -25.27
CA ALA A 224 -17.74 0.66 -25.67
C ALA A 224 -16.96 1.68 -24.80
N LEU A 225 -17.58 2.83 -24.47
CA LEU A 225 -17.00 3.79 -23.51
C LEU A 225 -16.77 3.15 -22.13
N VAL A 226 -17.75 2.39 -21.60
CA VAL A 226 -17.65 1.69 -20.31
C VAL A 226 -16.53 0.64 -20.32
N LEU A 227 -16.34 -0.10 -21.42
CA LEU A 227 -15.20 -1.01 -21.57
C LEU A 227 -13.87 -0.24 -21.55
N GLY A 228 -13.80 0.90 -22.22
CA GLY A 228 -12.63 1.78 -22.20
C GLY A 228 -12.33 2.35 -20.81
N GLU A 229 -13.38 2.72 -20.08
CA GLU A 229 -13.31 3.18 -18.70
C GLU A 229 -12.57 2.18 -17.79
N ASN A 230 -12.87 0.89 -17.92
CA ASN A 230 -12.21 -0.17 -17.14
C ASN A 230 -10.71 -0.23 -17.40
N ILE A 231 -10.25 -0.06 -18.64
CA ILE A 231 -8.83 0.03 -18.97
C ILE A 231 -8.24 1.33 -18.41
N GLY A 232 -8.92 2.47 -18.63
CA GLY A 232 -8.44 3.79 -18.19
C GLY A 232 -8.23 3.90 -16.70
N THR A 233 -9.07 3.26 -15.89
CA THR A 233 -8.95 3.22 -14.43
C THR A 233 -7.62 2.61 -13.97
N THR A 234 -7.01 1.71 -14.75
CA THR A 234 -5.74 1.07 -14.39
C THR A 234 -4.55 2.05 -14.41
N ALA A 235 -4.67 3.18 -15.12
CA ALA A 235 -3.63 4.19 -15.20
C ALA A 235 -3.26 4.74 -13.82
N THR A 236 -4.24 4.96 -12.93
CA THR A 236 -4.02 5.47 -11.57
C THR A 236 -3.10 4.56 -10.76
N ALA A 237 -3.35 3.24 -10.78
CA ALA A 237 -2.53 2.28 -10.06
C ALA A 237 -1.11 2.17 -10.65
N ASN A 238 -0.99 2.21 -11.99
CA ASN A 238 0.31 2.15 -12.66
C ASN A 238 1.13 3.42 -12.40
N LEU A 239 0.52 4.60 -12.39
CA LEU A 239 1.18 5.85 -12.01
C LEU A 239 1.64 5.82 -10.55
N ALA A 240 0.78 5.37 -9.64
CA ALA A 240 1.13 5.23 -8.23
C ALA A 240 2.29 4.24 -8.00
N ALA A 241 2.40 3.20 -8.82
CA ALA A 241 3.45 2.18 -8.71
C ALA A 241 4.79 2.59 -9.35
N LEU A 242 4.90 3.71 -10.07
CA LEU A 242 6.14 4.09 -10.80
C LEU A 242 7.36 4.20 -9.88
N GLY A 243 7.19 4.75 -8.68
CA GLY A 243 8.25 4.85 -7.67
C GLY A 243 8.37 3.65 -6.74
N ALA A 244 7.50 2.63 -6.91
CA ALA A 244 7.41 1.49 -6.01
C ALA A 244 8.33 0.33 -6.42
N GLY A 245 8.52 -0.63 -5.51
CA GLY A 245 9.28 -1.86 -5.75
C GLY A 245 8.70 -2.71 -6.89
N VAL A 246 9.48 -3.69 -7.34
CA VAL A 246 9.13 -4.53 -8.49
C VAL A 246 7.81 -5.25 -8.26
N GLU A 247 7.55 -5.78 -7.05
CA GLU A 247 6.31 -6.49 -6.73
C GLU A 247 5.07 -5.59 -6.81
N ALA A 248 5.16 -4.35 -6.33
CA ALA A 248 4.11 -3.36 -6.43
C ALA A 248 3.78 -3.00 -7.89
N ARG A 249 4.82 -2.84 -8.72
CA ARG A 249 4.68 -2.59 -10.17
C ARG A 249 4.08 -3.80 -10.90
N ARG A 250 4.44 -5.03 -10.50
CA ARG A 250 3.82 -6.27 -11.00
C ARG A 250 2.33 -6.31 -10.69
N ALA A 251 1.93 -5.93 -9.47
CA ALA A 251 0.51 -5.87 -9.08
C ALA A 251 -0.27 -4.83 -9.91
N ALA A 252 0.29 -3.65 -10.14
CA ALA A 252 -0.32 -2.62 -10.99
C ALA A 252 -0.42 -3.07 -12.47
N LEU A 253 0.60 -3.75 -13.00
CA LEU A 253 0.58 -4.33 -14.35
C LEU A 253 -0.45 -5.46 -14.45
N ALA A 254 -0.60 -6.29 -13.42
CA ALA A 254 -1.64 -7.33 -13.38
C ALA A 254 -3.05 -6.74 -13.48
N HIS A 255 -3.30 -5.58 -12.87
CA HIS A 255 -4.56 -4.84 -13.00
C HIS A 255 -4.83 -4.43 -14.46
N LEU A 256 -3.81 -3.91 -15.15
CA LEU A 256 -3.92 -3.57 -16.57
C LEU A 256 -4.21 -4.82 -17.42
N LEU A 257 -3.44 -5.89 -17.23
CA LEU A 257 -3.61 -7.13 -18.01
C LEU A 257 -4.99 -7.78 -17.78
N PHE A 258 -5.50 -7.74 -16.55
CA PHE A 258 -6.84 -8.23 -16.22
C PHE A 258 -7.92 -7.49 -17.02
N ASN A 259 -7.86 -6.16 -17.07
CA ASN A 259 -8.84 -5.35 -17.78
C ASN A 259 -8.69 -5.48 -19.31
N VAL A 260 -7.46 -5.46 -19.83
CA VAL A 260 -7.20 -5.65 -21.26
C VAL A 260 -7.69 -7.03 -21.74
N PHE A 261 -7.38 -8.09 -20.98
CA PHE A 261 -7.90 -9.43 -21.32
C PHE A 261 -9.43 -9.46 -21.34
N GLY A 262 -10.07 -8.85 -20.33
CA GLY A 262 -11.51 -8.74 -20.26
C GLY A 262 -12.10 -8.07 -21.49
N VAL A 263 -11.52 -6.96 -21.89
CA VAL A 263 -11.97 -6.21 -23.07
C VAL A 263 -11.77 -7.04 -24.35
N VAL A 264 -10.65 -7.73 -24.52
CA VAL A 264 -10.34 -8.51 -25.71
C VAL A 264 -11.38 -9.63 -25.93
N TRP A 265 -11.68 -10.42 -24.90
CA TRP A 265 -12.67 -11.49 -25.08
C TRP A 265 -14.09 -10.96 -25.28
N VAL A 266 -14.46 -9.85 -24.60
CA VAL A 266 -15.80 -9.25 -24.79
C VAL A 266 -15.93 -8.68 -26.19
N ILE A 267 -14.90 -8.03 -26.75
CA ILE A 267 -14.97 -7.53 -28.14
C ILE A 267 -15.24 -8.67 -29.12
N ALA A 268 -14.68 -9.86 -28.91
CA ALA A 268 -14.88 -11.02 -29.77
C ALA A 268 -16.36 -11.49 -29.81
N VAL A 269 -17.11 -11.27 -28.72
CA VAL A 269 -18.53 -11.66 -28.60
C VAL A 269 -19.45 -10.47 -28.33
N PHE A 270 -19.01 -9.26 -28.69
CA PHE A 270 -19.53 -7.98 -28.21
C PHE A 270 -21.07 -7.87 -28.36
N TYR A 271 -21.57 -8.00 -29.57
CA TYR A 271 -23.01 -7.81 -29.84
C TYR A 271 -23.86 -8.84 -29.10
N SER A 272 -23.48 -10.13 -29.17
CA SER A 272 -24.20 -11.20 -28.48
C SER A 272 -24.23 -11.01 -26.98
N PHE A 273 -23.10 -10.57 -26.38
CA PHE A 273 -23.02 -10.33 -24.96
C PHE A 273 -23.86 -9.12 -24.52
N VAL A 274 -23.84 -8.04 -25.31
CA VAL A 274 -24.68 -6.86 -25.07
C VAL A 274 -26.17 -7.22 -25.20
N ASP A 275 -26.58 -7.95 -26.24
CA ASP A 275 -27.96 -8.34 -26.44
C ASP A 275 -28.48 -9.22 -25.30
N ILE A 276 -27.65 -10.14 -24.78
CA ILE A 276 -28.01 -10.95 -23.60
C ILE A 276 -28.24 -10.04 -22.38
N VAL A 277 -27.36 -9.08 -22.13
CA VAL A 277 -27.50 -8.15 -21.00
C VAL A 277 -28.74 -7.27 -21.17
N CYS A 278 -28.98 -6.76 -22.37
CA CYS A 278 -30.19 -5.99 -22.70
C CYS A 278 -31.44 -6.82 -22.44
N GLY A 279 -31.43 -8.11 -22.84
CA GLY A 279 -32.52 -9.06 -22.60
C GLY A 279 -32.81 -9.26 -21.11
N PHE A 280 -31.78 -9.34 -20.24
CA PHE A 280 -31.99 -9.43 -18.78
C PHE A 280 -32.70 -8.21 -18.20
N VAL A 281 -32.45 -7.02 -18.76
CA VAL A 281 -33.08 -5.77 -18.31
C VAL A 281 -34.43 -5.55 -18.98
N GLY A 282 -34.76 -6.32 -20.04
CA GLY A 282 -35.95 -6.15 -20.84
C GLY A 282 -35.87 -4.93 -21.78
N TYR A 283 -34.67 -4.58 -22.23
CA TYR A 283 -34.41 -3.53 -23.22
C TYR A 283 -34.19 -4.19 -24.60
N ASP A 284 -35.00 -3.82 -25.57
CA ASP A 284 -34.84 -4.29 -26.96
C ASP A 284 -34.06 -3.26 -27.78
N VAL A 285 -32.83 -3.62 -28.16
CA VAL A 285 -31.94 -2.75 -28.94
C VAL A 285 -32.50 -2.45 -30.33
N ALA A 286 -33.27 -3.39 -30.92
CA ALA A 286 -33.80 -3.25 -32.28
C ALA A 286 -34.96 -2.25 -32.40
N THR A 287 -35.79 -2.17 -31.35
CA THR A 287 -36.94 -1.25 -31.31
C THR A 287 -36.63 0.07 -30.60
N GLY A 288 -35.44 0.22 -30.05
CA GLY A 288 -35.03 1.44 -29.31
C GLY A 288 -35.83 1.65 -28.04
N GLY A 289 -36.10 0.58 -27.28
CA GLY A 289 -36.97 0.51 -26.09
C GLY A 289 -36.90 1.69 -25.13
N GLN A 290 -37.53 1.62 -23.98
CA GLN A 290 -37.63 2.72 -23.01
C GLN A 290 -36.27 3.25 -22.62
N ALA A 291 -35.93 4.53 -22.96
CA ALA A 291 -34.68 5.20 -22.66
C ALA A 291 -34.36 5.22 -21.14
N GLU A 292 -35.41 5.18 -20.30
CA GLU A 292 -35.32 5.09 -18.86
C GLU A 292 -34.61 3.80 -18.37
N ARG A 293 -34.52 2.76 -19.18
CA ARG A 293 -33.80 1.51 -18.84
C ARG A 293 -32.31 1.55 -19.17
N LEU A 294 -31.84 2.49 -19.97
CA LEU A 294 -30.46 2.58 -20.41
C LEU A 294 -29.45 2.70 -19.27
N PRO A 295 -29.69 3.51 -18.19
CA PRO A 295 -28.82 3.51 -17.02
C PRO A 295 -28.67 2.13 -16.37
N VAL A 296 -29.78 1.38 -16.30
CA VAL A 296 -29.78 0.02 -15.73
C VAL A 296 -29.04 -0.96 -16.66
N VAL A 297 -29.17 -0.84 -17.98
CA VAL A 297 -28.40 -1.65 -18.94
C VAL A 297 -26.90 -1.42 -18.78
N LEU A 298 -26.45 -0.18 -18.66
CA LEU A 298 -25.03 0.15 -18.49
C LEU A 298 -24.48 -0.40 -17.17
N ALA A 299 -25.23 -0.25 -16.06
CA ALA A 299 -24.84 -0.80 -14.77
C ALA A 299 -24.82 -2.34 -14.76
N MET A 300 -25.82 -2.97 -15.38
CA MET A 300 -25.91 -4.44 -15.52
C MET A 300 -24.76 -4.95 -16.40
N PHE A 301 -24.49 -4.31 -17.54
CA PHE A 301 -23.35 -4.67 -18.39
C PHE A 301 -22.03 -4.61 -17.64
N HIS A 302 -21.79 -3.51 -16.91
CA HIS A 302 -20.58 -3.34 -16.11
C HIS A 302 -20.42 -4.46 -15.07
N THR A 303 -21.53 -4.87 -14.43
CA THR A 303 -21.55 -5.97 -13.46
C THR A 303 -21.30 -7.32 -14.13
N CYS A 304 -22.03 -7.65 -15.18
CA CYS A 304 -21.88 -8.92 -15.91
C CYS A 304 -20.47 -9.07 -16.48
N PHE A 305 -19.91 -8.01 -17.04
CA PHE A 305 -18.54 -7.97 -17.55
C PHE A 305 -17.52 -8.29 -16.46
N ASN A 306 -17.54 -7.56 -15.34
CA ASN A 306 -16.56 -7.76 -14.28
C ASN A 306 -16.70 -9.11 -13.57
N LEU A 307 -17.92 -9.61 -13.37
CA LEU A 307 -18.17 -10.95 -12.83
C LEU A 307 -17.68 -12.05 -13.78
N ALA A 308 -18.02 -11.97 -15.07
CA ALA A 308 -17.59 -12.95 -16.07
C ALA A 308 -16.06 -12.95 -16.21
N ASN A 309 -15.44 -11.78 -16.31
CA ASN A 309 -13.98 -11.65 -16.41
C ASN A 309 -13.29 -12.24 -15.19
N THR A 310 -13.79 -11.96 -13.98
CA THR A 310 -13.26 -12.54 -12.74
C THR A 310 -13.45 -14.05 -12.70
N ALA A 311 -14.62 -14.56 -13.09
CA ALA A 311 -14.89 -16.01 -13.13
C ALA A 311 -13.95 -16.75 -14.09
N ILE A 312 -13.63 -16.16 -15.24
CA ILE A 312 -12.68 -16.70 -16.22
C ILE A 312 -11.25 -16.69 -15.63
N LEU A 313 -10.84 -15.59 -15.01
CA LEU A 313 -9.43 -15.35 -14.64
C LEU A 313 -9.07 -15.82 -13.23
N VAL A 314 -10.02 -16.11 -12.33
CA VAL A 314 -9.71 -16.56 -10.95
C VAL A 314 -8.90 -17.86 -10.92
N GLY A 315 -9.15 -18.78 -11.85
CA GLY A 315 -8.37 -19.99 -12.04
C GLY A 315 -6.97 -19.74 -12.60
N LEU A 316 -6.78 -18.63 -13.31
CA LEU A 316 -5.56 -18.27 -14.03
C LEU A 316 -4.65 -17.28 -13.28
N VAL A 317 -4.93 -16.98 -12.00
CA VAL A 317 -4.08 -16.09 -11.18
C VAL A 317 -2.60 -16.47 -11.21
N PRO A 318 -2.18 -17.77 -11.10
CA PRO A 318 -0.76 -18.12 -11.19
C PRO A 318 -0.16 -17.88 -12.58
N GLN A 319 -0.97 -17.94 -13.62
CA GLN A 319 -0.51 -17.65 -14.99
C GLN A 319 -0.31 -16.14 -15.16
N ILE A 320 -1.24 -15.32 -14.64
CA ILE A 320 -1.10 -13.85 -14.63
C ILE A 320 0.17 -13.47 -13.84
N GLU A 321 0.39 -14.07 -12.68
CA GLU A 321 1.59 -13.85 -11.86
C GLU A 321 2.86 -14.18 -12.66
N ARG A 322 2.91 -15.34 -13.35
CA ARG A 322 4.07 -15.69 -14.20
C ARG A 322 4.28 -14.69 -15.33
N VAL A 323 3.22 -14.24 -15.98
CA VAL A 323 3.30 -13.27 -17.09
C VAL A 323 3.85 -11.95 -16.59
N VAL A 324 3.36 -11.41 -15.48
CA VAL A 324 3.87 -10.13 -14.95
C VAL A 324 5.30 -10.24 -14.42
N CYS A 325 5.68 -11.37 -13.83
CA CYS A 325 7.07 -11.63 -13.43
C CYS A 325 8.01 -11.77 -14.65
N TRP A 326 7.53 -12.34 -15.74
CA TRP A 326 8.29 -12.41 -17.00
C TRP A 326 8.44 -11.05 -17.66
N LEU A 327 7.38 -10.24 -17.69
CA LEU A 327 7.42 -8.87 -18.24
C LEU A 327 8.26 -7.91 -17.40
N MET A 328 8.28 -8.13 -16.08
CA MET A 328 9.06 -7.33 -15.13
C MET A 328 9.95 -8.26 -14.29
N PRO A 329 11.08 -8.75 -14.86
CA PRO A 329 12.02 -9.59 -14.12
C PRO A 329 12.66 -8.80 -12.97
N ASP A 330 13.04 -9.51 -11.90
CA ASP A 330 13.87 -8.94 -10.86
C ASP A 330 15.18 -8.47 -11.50
N LYS A 331 15.48 -7.17 -11.38
CA LYS A 331 16.83 -6.73 -11.69
C LYS A 331 17.76 -7.44 -10.71
N LYS A 332 18.67 -8.28 -11.19
CA LYS A 332 19.81 -8.71 -10.38
C LYS A 332 20.37 -7.42 -9.77
N GLN A 333 20.33 -7.33 -8.45
CA GLN A 333 21.02 -6.25 -7.75
C GLN A 333 22.48 -6.33 -8.23
N SER A 334 22.84 -5.50 -9.20
CA SER A 334 24.22 -5.07 -9.31
C SER A 334 24.48 -4.38 -7.98
N GLN A 335 25.49 -4.85 -7.25
CA GLN A 335 26.04 -4.20 -6.07
C GLN A 335 26.46 -2.77 -6.45
N SER A 336 25.50 -1.89 -6.63
CA SER A 336 25.74 -0.46 -6.53
C SER A 336 25.61 -0.13 -5.05
N HIS A 337 26.68 0.31 -4.44
CA HIS A 337 26.81 0.75 -3.06
C HIS A 337 25.94 1.98 -2.73
N GLU A 338 24.82 2.18 -3.39
CA GLU A 338 23.83 3.18 -2.99
C GLU A 338 22.90 2.57 -1.94
N PHE A 339 22.99 3.06 -0.74
CA PHE A 339 22.07 2.78 0.34
C PHE A 339 20.64 3.14 -0.08
N LYS A 340 19.71 2.18 0.00
CA LYS A 340 18.27 2.40 -0.18
C LYS A 340 17.50 1.58 0.85
N LEU A 341 16.61 2.26 1.55
CA LEU A 341 15.61 1.59 2.37
C LEU A 341 14.76 0.67 1.49
N GLN A 342 14.48 -0.54 1.96
CA GLN A 342 13.82 -1.58 1.15
C GLN A 342 12.31 -1.42 1.14
N TYR A 343 11.72 -1.08 2.28
CA TYR A 343 10.27 -1.00 2.49
C TYR A 343 9.73 0.43 2.42
N ILE A 344 10.56 1.43 2.67
CA ILE A 344 10.22 2.85 2.61
C ILE A 344 10.50 3.40 1.21
N GLN A 345 9.44 3.86 0.53
CA GLN A 345 9.53 4.44 -0.80
C GLN A 345 8.86 5.83 -0.82
N THR A 346 9.62 6.84 -1.19
CA THR A 346 9.31 8.27 -1.01
C THR A 346 8.20 8.84 -1.91
N ASN A 347 7.67 8.10 -2.88
CA ASN A 347 6.82 8.67 -3.94
C ASN A 347 5.38 8.16 -4.01
N LEU A 348 4.91 7.35 -3.08
CA LEU A 348 3.52 6.91 -3.03
C LEU A 348 2.73 7.82 -2.09
N VAL A 349 1.61 8.36 -2.56
CA VAL A 349 0.59 8.99 -1.69
C VAL A 349 0.05 7.88 -0.77
N GLN A 350 0.60 7.79 0.42
CA GLN A 350 0.28 6.72 1.37
C GLN A 350 -0.54 7.29 2.52
N THR A 351 -1.45 6.47 3.02
CA THR A 351 -2.08 6.81 4.30
C THR A 351 -1.05 6.67 5.42
N PRO A 352 -1.05 7.54 6.44
CA PRO A 352 -0.07 7.53 7.53
C PRO A 352 0.14 6.16 8.17
N GLU A 353 -0.92 5.37 8.25
CA GLU A 353 -0.84 4.04 8.87
C GLU A 353 -0.13 2.99 8.00
N ILE A 354 -0.19 3.11 6.67
CA ILE A 354 0.62 2.27 5.76
C ILE A 354 2.08 2.66 5.90
N SER A 355 2.35 3.96 5.97
CA SER A 355 3.69 4.50 6.18
C SER A 355 4.32 3.98 7.49
N VAL A 356 3.54 3.93 8.58
CA VAL A 356 3.97 3.35 9.86
C VAL A 356 4.25 1.85 9.75
N LEU A 357 3.44 1.08 9.01
CA LEU A 357 3.69 -0.35 8.78
C LEU A 357 4.95 -0.61 7.96
N GLN A 358 5.25 0.24 6.98
CA GLN A 358 6.49 0.17 6.21
C GLN A 358 7.71 0.50 7.08
N ALA A 359 7.61 1.55 7.90
CA ALA A 359 8.64 1.89 8.86
C ALA A 359 8.89 0.74 9.85
N GLN A 360 7.85 0.10 10.38
CA GLN A 360 8.00 -1.07 11.27
C GLN A 360 8.79 -2.22 10.63
N LYS A 361 8.59 -2.48 9.34
CA LYS A 361 9.36 -3.51 8.63
C LYS A 361 10.81 -3.10 8.41
N GLU A 362 11.05 -1.82 8.12
CA GLU A 362 12.42 -1.32 7.98
C GLU A 362 13.17 -1.36 9.31
N VAL A 363 12.51 -1.04 10.43
CA VAL A 363 13.07 -1.16 11.78
C VAL A 363 13.38 -2.63 12.13
N ALA A 364 12.49 -3.56 11.77
CA ALA A 364 12.76 -4.99 11.96
C ALA A 364 13.97 -5.47 11.14
N ARG A 365 14.11 -5.00 9.89
CA ARG A 365 15.29 -5.25 9.06
C ARG A 365 16.56 -4.63 9.66
N PHE A 366 16.45 -3.44 10.23
CA PHE A 366 17.57 -2.81 10.93
C PHE A 366 18.08 -3.68 12.09
N ALA A 367 17.17 -4.26 12.87
CA ALA A 367 17.52 -5.23 13.91
C ALA A 367 18.23 -6.47 13.36
N GLU A 368 17.82 -7.00 12.18
CA GLU A 368 18.53 -8.10 11.52
C GLU A 368 19.95 -7.70 11.11
N ASN A 369 20.12 -6.48 10.57
CA ASN A 369 21.42 -5.98 10.13
C ASN A 369 22.39 -5.86 11.33
N THR A 370 21.92 -5.32 12.48
CA THR A 370 22.76 -5.23 13.68
C THR A 370 23.15 -6.61 14.22
N HIS A 371 22.26 -7.60 14.14
CA HIS A 371 22.61 -8.99 14.50
C HIS A 371 23.64 -9.58 13.53
N GLN A 372 23.53 -9.34 12.22
CA GLN A 372 24.53 -9.78 11.23
C GLN A 372 25.89 -9.12 11.47
N MET A 373 25.90 -7.81 11.79
CA MET A 373 27.12 -7.07 12.15
C MET A 373 27.82 -7.67 13.38
N PHE A 374 27.05 -8.06 14.41
CA PHE A 374 27.61 -8.78 15.56
C PHE A 374 28.24 -10.13 15.17
N GLY A 375 27.62 -10.85 14.24
CA GLY A 375 28.19 -12.08 13.66
C GLY A 375 29.55 -11.82 12.98
N MET A 376 29.71 -10.66 12.32
CA MET A 376 31.02 -10.26 11.75
C MET A 376 32.07 -10.02 12.84
N VAL A 377 31.67 -9.40 13.98
CA VAL A 377 32.55 -9.19 15.14
C VAL A 377 33.02 -10.53 15.73
N GLN A 378 32.11 -11.51 15.87
CA GLN A 378 32.47 -12.87 16.31
C GLN A 378 33.46 -13.54 15.33
N GLY A 379 33.24 -13.33 14.02
CA GLY A 379 34.18 -13.79 12.99
C GLY A 379 35.53 -13.09 13.02
N LEU A 380 35.58 -11.79 13.38
CA LEU A 380 36.81 -11.02 13.57
C LEU A 380 37.61 -11.52 14.77
N PHE A 381 36.92 -11.81 15.89
CA PHE A 381 37.54 -12.33 17.11
C PHE A 381 38.28 -13.65 16.89
N THR A 382 37.84 -14.49 15.97
CA THR A 382 38.45 -15.80 15.67
C THR A 382 39.43 -15.77 14.49
N GLU A 383 39.58 -14.62 13.80
CA GLU A 383 40.44 -14.52 12.62
C GLU A 383 41.91 -14.39 13.02
N THR A 384 42.75 -15.24 12.42
CA THR A 384 44.19 -15.28 12.69
C THR A 384 45.03 -14.72 11.54
N ASN A 385 44.44 -14.53 10.37
CA ASN A 385 45.13 -14.00 9.20
C ASN A 385 45.00 -12.48 9.17
N ALA A 386 46.11 -11.74 9.29
CA ALA A 386 46.13 -10.28 9.36
C ALA A 386 45.42 -9.60 8.16
N LYS A 387 45.59 -10.12 6.94
CA LYS A 387 44.91 -9.55 5.76
C LYS A 387 43.38 -9.71 5.84
N ARG A 388 42.90 -10.89 6.22
CA ARG A 388 41.47 -11.15 6.39
C ARG A 388 40.91 -10.38 7.60
N PHE A 389 41.71 -10.16 8.62
CA PHE A 389 41.33 -9.35 9.76
C PHE A 389 41.03 -7.91 9.33
N THR A 390 41.94 -7.30 8.54
CA THR A 390 41.73 -5.94 8.00
C THR A 390 40.50 -5.89 7.10
N GLU A 391 40.34 -6.85 6.18
CA GLU A 391 39.16 -6.91 5.28
C GLU A 391 37.85 -7.01 6.08
N ARG A 392 37.79 -7.79 7.17
CA ARG A 392 36.60 -7.91 8.03
C ARG A 392 36.38 -6.65 8.89
N PHE A 393 37.45 -6.04 9.36
CA PHE A 393 37.36 -4.79 10.10
C PHE A 393 36.75 -3.67 9.24
N ASP A 394 37.26 -3.51 8.01
CA ASP A 394 36.74 -2.54 7.05
C ASP A 394 35.27 -2.80 6.69
N GLN A 395 34.85 -4.08 6.63
CA GLN A 395 33.44 -4.44 6.46
C GLN A 395 32.58 -4.01 7.64
N ILE A 396 33.03 -4.20 8.89
CA ILE A 396 32.29 -3.79 10.09
C ILE A 396 32.18 -2.25 10.16
N GLU A 397 33.24 -1.52 9.82
CA GLU A 397 33.23 -0.06 9.72
C GLU A 397 32.21 0.42 8.66
N HIS A 398 32.15 -0.24 7.51
CA HIS A 398 31.15 0.06 6.49
C HIS A 398 29.71 -0.22 6.95
N GLU A 399 29.48 -1.31 7.68
CA GLU A 399 28.15 -1.64 8.22
C GLU A 399 27.70 -0.66 9.30
N GLU A 400 28.62 -0.07 10.07
CA GLU A 400 28.30 1.00 11.02
C GLU A 400 27.88 2.28 10.29
N ASP A 401 28.63 2.73 9.27
CA ASP A 401 28.22 3.85 8.40
C ASP A 401 26.81 3.61 7.80
N MET A 402 26.47 2.35 7.50
CA MET A 402 25.16 1.97 6.98
C MET A 402 24.08 2.00 8.07
N SER A 403 24.42 1.62 9.30
CA SER A 403 23.56 1.69 10.48
C SER A 403 23.11 3.13 10.76
N ASP A 404 24.05 4.08 10.78
CA ASP A 404 23.80 5.50 10.97
C ASP A 404 22.86 6.07 9.90
N ARG A 405 23.10 5.69 8.63
CA ARG A 405 22.22 6.11 7.54
C ARG A 405 20.83 5.53 7.66
N MET A 406 20.69 4.27 8.11
CA MET A 406 19.38 3.66 8.33
C MET A 406 18.60 4.40 9.41
N GLU A 407 19.24 4.69 10.55
CA GLU A 407 18.61 5.48 11.61
C GLU A 407 18.09 6.81 11.07
N LEU A 408 18.97 7.60 10.42
CA LEU A 408 18.67 8.94 9.94
C LEU A 408 17.53 8.92 8.89
N GLU A 409 17.56 8.01 7.93
CA GLU A 409 16.55 7.93 6.88
C GLU A 409 15.19 7.43 7.40
N ILE A 410 15.16 6.48 8.35
CA ILE A 410 13.93 6.03 9.00
C ILE A 410 13.37 7.16 9.87
N ALA A 411 14.21 7.88 10.62
CA ALA A 411 13.79 9.01 11.45
C ALA A 411 13.15 10.12 10.61
N ARG A 412 13.79 10.53 9.52
CA ARG A 412 13.25 11.52 8.57
C ARG A 412 11.90 11.11 7.99
N TYR A 413 11.78 9.84 7.64
CA TYR A 413 10.52 9.31 7.13
C TYR A 413 9.40 9.35 8.18
N LEU A 414 9.68 8.93 9.40
CA LEU A 414 8.73 8.98 10.52
C LEU A 414 8.31 10.42 10.88
N GLU A 415 9.24 11.36 10.77
CA GLU A 415 8.97 12.79 10.96
C GLU A 415 7.99 13.32 9.89
N GLN A 416 8.24 13.01 8.60
CA GLN A 416 7.33 13.39 7.51
C GLN A 416 5.92 12.79 7.70
N VAL A 417 5.83 11.54 8.16
CA VAL A 417 4.55 10.89 8.44
C VAL A 417 3.84 11.55 9.62
N SER A 418 4.56 12.13 10.56
CA SER A 418 3.99 12.74 11.79
C SER A 418 3.32 14.09 11.56
N ASP A 419 3.55 14.75 10.43
CA ASP A 419 2.95 16.06 10.08
C ASP A 419 1.46 15.96 9.70
N ASP A 420 0.94 14.75 9.46
CA ASP A 420 -0.46 14.51 9.13
C ASP A 420 -1.37 14.40 10.37
N HIS A 421 -2.68 14.51 10.17
CA HIS A 421 -3.69 14.32 11.22
C HIS A 421 -3.77 12.84 11.66
N LEU A 422 -2.86 12.46 12.56
CA LEU A 422 -2.69 11.10 13.05
C LEU A 422 -3.60 10.77 14.23
N SER A 423 -4.01 9.48 14.32
CA SER A 423 -4.61 8.95 15.55
C SER A 423 -3.57 8.91 16.69
N ASP A 424 -4.04 8.99 17.94
CA ASP A 424 -3.14 8.91 19.10
C ASP A 424 -2.37 7.58 19.17
N GLU A 425 -2.98 6.48 18.69
CA GLU A 425 -2.31 5.18 18.57
C GLU A 425 -1.16 5.23 17.56
N THR A 426 -1.36 5.87 16.41
CA THR A 426 -0.33 6.01 15.38
C THR A 426 0.85 6.87 15.87
N LYS A 427 0.54 7.98 16.56
CA LYS A 427 1.56 8.83 17.21
C LYS A 427 2.38 8.06 18.25
N HIS A 428 1.73 7.17 19.00
CA HIS A 428 2.42 6.34 19.99
C HIS A 428 3.37 5.35 19.30
N LYS A 429 2.94 4.68 18.23
CA LYS A 429 3.78 3.77 17.44
C LYS A 429 5.00 4.48 16.82
N ILE A 430 4.82 5.70 16.29
CA ILE A 430 5.94 6.50 15.76
C ILE A 430 6.97 6.78 16.87
N ARG A 431 6.54 7.22 18.05
CA ARG A 431 7.44 7.48 19.17
C ARG A 431 8.19 6.23 19.64
N GLN A 432 7.53 5.07 19.63
CA GLN A 432 8.17 3.78 19.94
C GLN A 432 9.27 3.48 18.91
N MET A 433 8.97 3.57 17.62
CA MET A 433 9.95 3.31 16.55
C MET A 433 11.14 4.28 16.59
N MET A 434 10.90 5.57 16.91
CA MET A 434 11.99 6.54 17.08
C MET A 434 12.97 6.14 18.20
N ARG A 435 12.47 5.54 19.29
CA ARG A 435 13.34 4.98 20.32
C ARG A 435 14.03 3.70 19.85
N GLU A 436 13.28 2.79 19.20
CA GLU A 436 13.82 1.53 18.67
C GLU A 436 15.03 1.79 17.76
N ILE A 437 14.95 2.76 16.83
CA ILE A 437 16.06 3.02 15.87
C ILE A 437 17.30 3.59 16.53
N GLY A 438 17.16 4.48 17.52
CA GLY A 438 18.32 5.01 18.26
C GLY A 438 19.04 3.93 19.10
N GLU A 439 18.29 3.00 19.70
CA GLU A 439 18.90 1.88 20.42
C GLU A 439 19.53 0.84 19.46
N LEU A 440 18.97 0.65 18.24
CA LEU A 440 19.56 -0.21 17.21
C LEU A 440 20.85 0.37 16.64
N GLU A 441 20.95 1.68 16.45
CA GLU A 441 22.19 2.38 16.10
C GLU A 441 23.24 2.16 17.19
N SER A 442 22.87 2.33 18.46
CA SER A 442 23.77 2.10 19.61
C SER A 442 24.29 0.65 19.69
N ILE A 443 23.53 -0.35 19.17
CA ILE A 443 24.04 -1.73 18.99
C ILE A 443 25.10 -1.77 17.87
N GLY A 444 24.89 -1.07 16.76
CA GLY A 444 25.85 -0.92 15.67
C GLY A 444 27.18 -0.33 16.16
N ASP A 445 27.09 0.79 16.86
CA ASP A 445 28.21 1.46 17.54
C ASP A 445 28.97 0.53 18.49
N ALA A 446 28.25 -0.24 19.30
CA ALA A 446 28.84 -1.22 20.20
C ALA A 446 29.61 -2.30 19.45
N CYS A 447 29.09 -2.78 18.32
CA CYS A 447 29.76 -3.75 17.43
C CYS A 447 31.05 -3.17 16.85
N TYR A 448 31.01 -1.92 16.34
CA TYR A 448 32.21 -1.25 15.83
C TYR A 448 33.24 -0.99 16.95
N HIS A 449 32.78 -0.61 18.14
CA HIS A 449 33.67 -0.42 19.32
C HIS A 449 34.37 -1.73 19.75
N LEU A 450 33.66 -2.87 19.69
CA LEU A 450 34.25 -4.20 19.88
C LEU A 450 35.34 -4.48 18.85
N ALA A 451 35.04 -4.24 17.55
CA ALA A 451 36.01 -4.44 16.46
C ALA A 451 37.27 -3.56 16.65
N ARG A 452 37.10 -2.27 17.01
CA ARG A 452 38.24 -1.37 17.32
C ARG A 452 39.06 -1.87 18.49
N THR A 453 38.44 -2.43 19.52
CA THR A 453 39.14 -2.97 20.69
C THR A 453 39.93 -4.22 20.30
N LEU A 454 39.42 -5.07 19.42
CA LEU A 454 40.13 -6.21 18.85
C LEU A 454 41.30 -5.76 17.96
N SER A 455 41.15 -4.71 17.16
CA SER A 455 42.22 -4.12 16.35
C SER A 455 43.35 -3.58 17.23
N ARG A 456 43.04 -2.95 18.39
CA ARG A 456 44.07 -2.55 19.37
C ARG A 456 44.83 -3.75 19.93
N LEU A 457 44.16 -4.88 20.20
CA LEU A 457 44.82 -6.11 20.63
C LEU A 457 45.82 -6.59 19.60
N GLU A 458 45.43 -6.68 18.33
CA GLU A 458 46.31 -7.10 17.22
C GLU A 458 47.56 -6.21 17.12
N GLN A 459 47.35 -4.87 17.19
CA GLN A 459 48.47 -3.90 17.18
C GLN A 459 49.47 -4.09 18.30
N THR A 460 49.08 -4.60 19.46
CA THR A 460 49.98 -4.89 20.57
C THR A 460 50.83 -6.13 20.35
N GLY A 461 50.49 -6.98 19.39
CA GLY A 461 51.09 -8.29 19.15
C GLY A 461 50.88 -9.30 20.28
N LYS A 462 49.94 -9.00 21.22
CA LYS A 462 49.62 -9.86 22.34
C LYS A 462 48.42 -10.75 22.01
N THR A 463 48.36 -11.90 22.68
CA THR A 463 47.27 -12.86 22.52
C THR A 463 46.59 -13.14 23.86
N PHE A 464 45.29 -13.33 23.86
CA PHE A 464 44.57 -13.78 25.04
C PHE A 464 44.97 -15.20 25.47
N THR A 465 44.88 -15.46 26.75
CA THR A 465 45.00 -16.83 27.29
C THR A 465 43.82 -17.69 26.80
N ALA A 466 43.99 -19.01 26.79
CA ALA A 466 42.89 -19.93 26.42
C ALA A 466 41.63 -19.71 27.28
N GLN A 467 41.81 -19.36 28.58
CA GLN A 467 40.69 -19.08 29.48
C GLN A 467 39.97 -17.78 29.07
N GLN A 468 40.71 -16.70 28.79
CA GLN A 468 40.11 -15.43 28.34
C GLN A 468 39.35 -15.59 27.03
N VAL A 469 39.89 -16.36 26.10
CA VAL A 469 39.21 -16.68 24.82
C VAL A 469 37.88 -17.42 25.06
N ALA A 470 37.92 -18.47 25.93
CA ALA A 470 36.71 -19.22 26.25
C ALA A 470 35.65 -18.36 26.97
N ASP A 471 36.07 -17.49 27.87
CA ASP A 471 35.20 -16.59 28.62
C ASP A 471 34.54 -15.54 27.68
N LEU A 472 35.30 -14.94 26.76
CA LEU A 472 34.75 -14.00 25.76
C LEU A 472 33.82 -14.69 24.80
N GLN A 473 34.15 -15.90 24.30
CA GLN A 473 33.26 -16.68 23.45
C GLN A 473 31.93 -17.00 24.13
N ALA A 474 31.98 -17.39 25.42
CA ALA A 474 30.77 -17.65 26.19
C ALA A 474 29.90 -16.39 26.37
N MET A 475 30.53 -15.23 26.62
CA MET A 475 29.81 -13.95 26.74
C MET A 475 29.23 -13.50 25.40
N MET A 476 29.99 -13.64 24.30
CA MET A 476 29.50 -13.37 22.94
C MET A 476 28.31 -14.28 22.56
N ALA A 477 28.32 -15.53 22.99
CA ALA A 477 27.18 -16.44 22.75
C ALA A 477 25.90 -15.99 23.47
N LEU A 478 25.99 -15.44 24.68
CA LEU A 478 24.85 -14.83 25.38
C LEU A 478 24.34 -13.58 24.66
N CYS A 479 25.23 -12.72 24.17
CA CYS A 479 24.85 -11.54 23.39
C CYS A 479 24.18 -11.93 22.05
N ASP A 480 24.68 -12.95 21.36
CA ASP A 480 24.05 -13.50 20.15
C ASP A 480 22.64 -14.05 20.44
N GLN A 481 22.46 -14.73 21.57
CA GLN A 481 21.14 -15.21 21.99
C GLN A 481 20.18 -14.03 22.26
N ALA A 482 20.67 -12.95 22.91
CA ALA A 482 19.87 -11.75 23.16
C ALA A 482 19.45 -11.05 21.84
N LEU A 483 20.38 -10.89 20.90
CA LEU A 483 20.11 -10.31 19.58
C LEU A 483 19.11 -11.14 18.77
N ARG A 484 19.22 -12.47 18.81
CA ARG A 484 18.23 -13.37 18.17
C ARG A 484 16.85 -13.20 18.77
N GLN A 485 16.74 -13.14 20.10
CA GLN A 485 15.47 -12.91 20.79
C GLN A 485 14.87 -11.55 20.41
N MET A 486 15.67 -10.50 20.34
CA MET A 486 15.27 -9.18 19.86
C MET A 486 14.70 -9.27 18.43
N CYS A 487 15.39 -9.91 17.50
CA CYS A 487 14.90 -10.07 16.12
C CYS A 487 13.56 -10.81 16.07
N ILE A 488 13.35 -11.85 16.88
CA ILE A 488 12.07 -12.57 16.99
C ILE A 488 10.98 -11.62 17.46
N THR A 489 11.24 -10.82 18.50
CA THR A 489 10.29 -9.83 19.03
C THR A 489 9.96 -8.73 18.01
N MET A 490 10.93 -8.31 17.20
CA MET A 490 10.71 -7.27 16.17
C MET A 490 9.82 -7.76 15.02
N HIS A 491 9.82 -9.06 14.67
CA HIS A 491 9.00 -9.66 13.62
C HIS A 491 7.67 -10.23 14.14
N GLY A 492 7.57 -10.56 15.42
CA GLY A 492 6.41 -11.22 16.03
C GLY A 492 5.29 -10.30 16.48
N HIS A 493 4.18 -10.90 16.90
CA HIS A 493 3.18 -10.21 17.72
C HIS A 493 3.76 -10.02 19.12
N ARG A 494 3.44 -8.89 19.77
CA ARG A 494 3.88 -8.56 21.13
C ARG A 494 3.41 -9.66 22.10
N ASP A 495 4.33 -10.51 22.53
CA ASP A 495 4.09 -11.51 23.58
C ASP A 495 4.87 -11.09 24.84
N GLU A 496 4.19 -11.06 26.00
CA GLU A 496 4.85 -10.74 27.27
C GLU A 496 5.94 -11.77 27.64
N HIS A 497 5.94 -12.96 27.04
CA HIS A 497 7.02 -13.93 27.21
C HIS A 497 8.33 -13.43 26.62
N ASP A 498 8.29 -12.76 25.47
CA ASP A 498 9.49 -12.27 24.77
C ASP A 498 10.31 -11.29 25.62
N ILE A 499 9.62 -10.40 26.34
CA ILE A 499 10.30 -9.42 27.20
C ILE A 499 10.95 -10.10 28.41
N ARG A 500 10.29 -11.12 29.01
CA ARG A 500 10.84 -11.87 30.14
C ARG A 500 12.07 -12.68 29.75
N ASP A 501 12.05 -13.30 28.58
CA ASP A 501 13.17 -14.06 28.06
C ASP A 501 14.38 -13.16 27.78
N THR A 502 14.15 -11.96 27.25
CA THR A 502 15.21 -10.96 27.04
C THR A 502 15.85 -10.54 28.36
N PHE A 503 15.08 -10.19 29.38
CA PHE A 503 15.59 -9.86 30.71
C PHE A 503 16.33 -11.03 31.36
N HIS A 504 15.89 -12.26 31.13
CA HIS A 504 16.59 -13.44 31.66
C HIS A 504 18.00 -13.58 31.07
N ILE A 505 18.14 -13.35 29.76
CA ILE A 505 19.45 -13.40 29.08
C ILE A 505 20.34 -12.24 29.56
N GLU A 506 19.79 -11.03 29.66
CA GLU A 506 20.51 -9.85 30.14
C GLU A 506 21.05 -10.06 31.55
N ASN A 507 20.26 -10.63 32.48
CA ASN A 507 20.74 -10.97 33.82
C ASN A 507 21.91 -11.98 33.80
N GLN A 508 21.93 -12.92 32.83
CA GLN A 508 23.07 -13.82 32.66
C GLN A 508 24.32 -13.07 32.16
N ILE A 509 24.16 -12.11 31.23
CA ILE A 509 25.24 -11.27 30.72
C ILE A 509 25.82 -10.45 31.88
N ASN A 510 25.01 -9.81 32.72
CA ASN A 510 25.41 -9.04 33.88
C ASN A 510 26.15 -9.88 34.93
N ALA A 511 25.63 -11.04 35.26
CA ALA A 511 26.29 -11.95 36.20
C ALA A 511 27.66 -12.42 35.66
N MET A 512 27.75 -12.67 34.35
CA MET A 512 29.01 -13.04 33.71
C MET A 512 30.01 -11.88 33.70
N ARG A 513 29.57 -10.67 33.33
CA ARG A 513 30.40 -9.44 33.44
C ARG A 513 31.04 -9.32 34.83
N ASP A 514 30.22 -9.41 35.89
CA ASP A 514 30.71 -9.22 37.26
C ASP A 514 31.71 -10.30 37.67
N ARG A 515 31.49 -11.53 37.21
CA ARG A 515 32.43 -12.64 37.44
C ARG A 515 33.76 -12.37 36.73
N LEU A 516 33.71 -12.04 35.43
CA LEU A 516 34.88 -11.86 34.59
C LEU A 516 35.70 -10.62 34.99
N LYS A 517 35.04 -9.50 35.34
CA LYS A 517 35.72 -8.30 35.86
C LYS A 517 36.50 -8.59 37.14
N ARG A 518 35.90 -9.34 38.08
CA ARG A 518 36.61 -9.74 39.33
C ARG A 518 37.79 -10.65 39.04
N ALA A 519 37.61 -11.66 38.20
CA ALA A 519 38.67 -12.57 37.80
C ALA A 519 39.82 -11.84 37.09
N ASN A 520 39.52 -10.89 36.21
CA ASN A 520 40.49 -10.07 35.50
C ASN A 520 41.36 -9.24 36.47
N ILE A 521 40.73 -8.55 37.43
CA ILE A 521 41.46 -7.77 38.47
C ILE A 521 42.39 -8.67 39.27
N THR A 522 41.94 -9.82 39.70
CA THR A 522 42.77 -10.78 40.46
C THR A 522 43.95 -11.25 39.62
N ALA A 523 43.72 -11.66 38.39
CA ALA A 523 44.75 -12.19 37.49
C ALA A 523 45.83 -11.12 37.14
N VAL A 524 45.43 -9.85 36.94
CA VAL A 524 46.35 -8.73 36.73
C VAL A 524 47.20 -8.52 37.98
N ASN A 525 46.61 -8.51 39.18
CA ASN A 525 47.32 -8.34 40.45
C ASN A 525 48.29 -9.51 40.75
N GLU A 526 47.95 -10.70 40.35
CA GLU A 526 48.79 -11.89 40.46
C GLU A 526 49.80 -12.04 39.32
N HIS A 527 49.90 -11.06 38.40
CA HIS A 527 50.81 -11.03 37.24
C HIS A 527 50.66 -12.23 36.31
N GLN A 528 49.44 -12.82 36.23
CA GLN A 528 49.15 -13.90 35.26
C GLN A 528 49.20 -13.40 33.80
N TYR A 529 48.90 -12.11 33.59
CA TYR A 529 49.09 -11.35 32.36
C TYR A 529 49.27 -9.85 32.68
N ASP A 530 49.79 -9.08 31.71
CA ASP A 530 50.07 -7.69 31.93
C ASP A 530 48.83 -6.78 32.01
N TYR A 531 49.01 -5.56 32.52
CA TYR A 531 47.96 -4.57 32.69
C TYR A 531 47.29 -4.22 31.35
N THR A 532 48.03 -4.12 30.23
CA THR A 532 47.50 -3.76 28.92
C THR A 532 46.49 -4.82 28.43
N LEU A 533 46.85 -6.10 28.55
CA LEU A 533 45.96 -7.20 28.17
C LEU A 533 44.73 -7.26 29.07
N GLY A 534 44.91 -7.03 30.39
CA GLY A 534 43.78 -6.94 31.32
C GLY A 534 42.85 -5.78 31.03
N THR A 535 43.37 -4.63 30.59
CA THR A 535 42.56 -3.48 30.19
C THR A 535 41.72 -3.80 28.92
N ILE A 536 42.35 -4.33 27.87
CA ILE A 536 41.65 -4.72 26.62
C ILE A 536 40.57 -5.77 26.89
N PHE A 537 40.85 -6.76 27.72
CA PHE A 537 39.90 -7.78 28.13
C PHE A 537 38.72 -7.15 28.91
N GLY A 538 38.99 -6.23 29.83
CA GLY A 538 37.96 -5.49 30.57
C GLY A 538 37.09 -4.58 29.69
N ASP A 539 37.69 -3.94 28.66
CA ASP A 539 36.99 -3.11 27.70
C ASP A 539 36.01 -3.98 26.84
N LEU A 540 36.47 -5.15 26.39
CA LEU A 540 35.59 -6.09 25.63
C LEU A 540 34.41 -6.57 26.46
N ILE A 541 34.65 -6.97 27.73
CA ILE A 541 33.57 -7.38 28.65
C ILE A 541 32.56 -6.24 28.84
N SER A 542 33.03 -5.00 29.02
CA SER A 542 32.15 -3.85 29.22
C SER A 542 31.36 -3.49 27.97
N SER A 543 31.95 -3.64 26.77
CA SER A 543 31.27 -3.39 25.51
C SER A 543 30.22 -4.45 25.20
N LEU A 544 30.49 -5.73 25.53
CA LEU A 544 29.50 -6.82 25.38
C LEU A 544 28.31 -6.66 26.33
N GLU A 545 28.53 -6.19 27.54
CA GLU A 545 27.45 -5.90 28.48
C GLU A 545 26.59 -4.73 27.99
N ARG A 546 27.17 -3.62 27.54
CA ARG A 546 26.43 -2.49 27.00
C ARG A 546 25.57 -2.91 25.78
N LEU A 547 26.11 -3.76 24.93
CA LEU A 547 25.33 -4.32 23.82
C LEU A 547 24.10 -5.09 24.33
N GLY A 548 24.22 -5.86 25.40
CA GLY A 548 23.11 -6.53 26.06
C GLY A 548 22.06 -5.54 26.58
N ASP A 549 22.49 -4.42 27.19
CA ASP A 549 21.62 -3.36 27.70
C ASP A 549 20.83 -2.69 26.55
N TYR A 550 21.50 -2.37 25.42
CA TYR A 550 20.83 -1.80 24.25
C TYR A 550 19.78 -2.77 23.65
N VAL A 551 20.07 -4.06 23.63
CA VAL A 551 19.09 -5.08 23.19
C VAL A 551 17.83 -5.04 24.06
N VAL A 552 17.98 -4.94 25.38
CA VAL A 552 16.83 -4.78 26.29
C VAL A 552 16.06 -3.50 26.01
N ASN A 553 16.77 -2.38 25.82
CA ASN A 553 16.16 -1.09 25.53
C ASN A 553 15.32 -1.13 24.23
N VAL A 554 15.80 -1.81 23.17
CA VAL A 554 15.02 -2.01 21.93
C VAL A 554 13.73 -2.76 22.24
N VAL A 555 13.80 -3.85 22.99
CA VAL A 555 12.63 -4.66 23.35
C VAL A 555 11.67 -3.86 24.25
N GLU A 556 12.16 -3.12 25.25
CA GLU A 556 11.33 -2.25 26.08
C GLU A 556 10.63 -1.16 25.24
N ALA A 557 11.36 -0.49 24.34
CA ALA A 557 10.79 0.50 23.42
C ALA A 557 9.66 -0.10 22.58
N ARG A 558 9.82 -1.35 22.11
CA ARG A 558 8.80 -2.10 21.36
C ARG A 558 7.52 -2.31 22.17
N PHE A 559 7.62 -2.52 23.48
CA PHE A 559 6.46 -2.69 24.38
C PHE A 559 5.94 -1.35 24.95
N GLY A 560 6.62 -0.25 24.69
CA GLY A 560 6.23 1.09 25.16
C GLY A 560 6.51 1.32 26.65
N LYS A 561 7.54 0.65 27.16
CA LYS A 561 8.01 0.76 28.56
C LYS A 561 9.19 1.73 28.69
#